data_c15ef3367efd53b729c4882dc6a6bdb7
#
_entry.id   c15ef3367efd53b729c4882dc6a6bdb7
#
_cell.length_a   1.000
_cell.length_b   1.000
_cell.length_c   1.000
_cell.angle_alpha   90.00
_cell.angle_beta   90.00
_cell.angle_gamma   90.00
#
_symmetry.space_group_name_H-M   'P 1'
#
loop_
_entity.id
_entity.type
_entity.pdbx_description
1 polymer ?
#
loop_
_entity_poly.entity_id
_entity_poly.type
_entity_poly.pdbx_seq_one_letter_code
_entity_poly.pdbx_strand_id
1 'polypeptide(L)'
;MIGAAQPKLQSEFQRNTQCETAVLRGKPCRVSWWRVLSESFFFLSAQHLGNIALDSDTRDALTHGSFWGDYAYCVEHYRWSRWKDDDPFGVDYIGHPMMGAVTNSIYEQNDPKQRALMYENSRRYWMGRLRATAYSAAYSAQWKVGPLSEASIGNTGINTYYRPDIGRYTNETGMQDFFITPIGGLAWNVGEDVIDRYILSRVRHGTRNKWLLLASSLSTPGKSAANVTRFRAPYYRDYDLQTAGALVR
;
A
#
# COMPACT_ATOMS: atom_id res chain seq x y z
N MET A 1 -41.15 -4.38 0.89
CA MET A 1 -40.02 -3.45 0.79
C MET A 1 -39.30 -3.32 2.14
N ILE A 2 -38.54 -4.32 2.57
CA ILE A 2 -37.82 -4.33 3.89
C ILE A 2 -36.30 -4.62 3.70
N GLY A 3 -35.79 -4.57 2.46
CA GLY A 3 -34.45 -5.09 2.16
C GLY A 3 -33.25 -4.13 2.22
N ALA A 4 -33.43 -2.81 2.31
CA ALA A 4 -32.34 -1.85 2.13
C ALA A 4 -31.74 -1.26 3.42
N ALA A 5 -32.40 -1.39 4.56
CA ALA A 5 -31.96 -0.79 5.83
C ALA A 5 -31.01 -1.71 6.64
N GLN A 6 -31.06 -3.04 6.44
CA GLN A 6 -30.25 -4.00 7.21
C GLN A 6 -28.74 -3.86 7.04
N PRO A 7 -28.16 -3.65 5.83
CA PRO A 7 -26.72 -3.57 5.69
C PRO A 7 -26.09 -2.37 6.42
N LYS A 8 -26.82 -1.25 6.47
CA LYS A 8 -26.32 -0.01 7.07
C LYS A 8 -26.30 -0.08 8.61
N LEU A 9 -27.35 -0.65 9.20
CA LEU A 9 -27.42 -0.87 10.65
C LEU A 9 -26.35 -1.87 11.13
N GLN A 10 -26.12 -2.91 10.35
CA GLN A 10 -25.15 -3.95 10.68
C GLN A 10 -23.69 -3.41 10.63
N SER A 11 -23.37 -2.53 9.67
CA SER A 11 -22.06 -1.90 9.59
C SER A 11 -21.80 -0.89 10.72
N GLU A 12 -22.83 -0.18 11.17
CA GLU A 12 -22.73 0.74 12.31
C GLU A 12 -22.61 0.01 13.65
N PHE A 13 -23.37 -1.06 13.84
CA PHE A 13 -23.27 -1.89 15.02
C PHE A 13 -21.89 -2.56 15.14
N GLN A 14 -21.37 -3.11 14.05
CA GLN A 14 -20.04 -3.73 14.02
C GLN A 14 -18.91 -2.74 14.31
N ARG A 15 -19.04 -1.49 13.88
CA ARG A 15 -18.06 -0.40 14.14
C ARG A 15 -17.97 -0.05 15.61
N ASN A 16 -19.13 0.17 16.21
CA ASN A 16 -19.20 0.53 17.62
C ASN A 16 -18.59 -0.57 18.48
N THR A 17 -18.87 -1.83 18.16
CA THR A 17 -18.37 -2.98 18.94
C THR A 17 -16.84 -3.09 18.93
N GLN A 18 -16.14 -2.74 17.83
CA GLN A 18 -14.66 -2.81 17.79
C GLN A 18 -14.01 -1.67 18.58
N CYS A 19 -14.51 -0.44 18.40
CA CYS A 19 -14.01 0.68 19.18
C CYS A 19 -14.41 0.56 20.65
N GLU A 20 -15.64 0.12 20.96
CA GLU A 20 -16.11 -0.15 22.31
C GLU A 20 -15.27 -1.24 22.98
N THR A 21 -15.00 -2.36 22.28
CA THR A 21 -14.16 -3.42 22.82
C THR A 21 -12.72 -2.96 23.04
N ALA A 22 -12.20 -2.08 22.17
CA ALA A 22 -10.87 -1.50 22.36
C ALA A 22 -10.84 -0.56 23.59
N VAL A 23 -11.86 0.29 23.72
CA VAL A 23 -12.00 1.23 24.87
C VAL A 23 -12.21 0.46 26.18
N LEU A 24 -13.06 -0.58 26.19
CA LEU A 24 -13.26 -1.45 27.35
C LEU A 24 -12.00 -2.18 27.78
N ARG A 25 -11.06 -2.41 26.86
CA ARG A 25 -9.73 -2.98 27.12
C ARG A 25 -8.68 -1.90 27.42
N GLY A 26 -9.07 -0.65 27.65
CA GLY A 26 -8.16 0.48 27.92
C GLY A 26 -7.31 0.88 26.69
N LYS A 27 -7.68 0.45 25.47
CA LYS A 27 -6.95 0.79 24.24
C LYS A 27 -7.69 1.91 23.50
N PRO A 28 -6.98 3.00 23.12
CA PRO A 28 -7.61 4.06 22.34
C PRO A 28 -8.04 3.56 20.96
N CYS A 29 -9.24 3.96 20.50
CA CYS A 29 -9.70 3.70 19.15
C CYS A 29 -8.98 4.65 18.14
N ARG A 30 -7.69 4.47 17.99
CA ARG A 30 -6.81 5.28 17.15
C ARG A 30 -6.04 4.39 16.18
N VAL A 31 -5.59 4.98 15.07
CA VAL A 31 -4.64 4.34 14.16
C VAL A 31 -3.40 3.89 14.93
N SER A 32 -2.98 2.66 14.70
CA SER A 32 -1.77 2.11 15.31
C SER A 32 -0.55 2.51 14.46
N TRP A 33 -0.07 3.74 14.66
CA TRP A 33 1.04 4.28 13.86
C TRP A 33 2.31 3.44 13.91
N TRP A 34 2.61 2.84 15.06
CA TRP A 34 3.77 1.94 15.15
C TRP A 34 3.67 0.78 14.15
N ARG A 35 2.48 0.17 14.03
CA ARG A 35 2.25 -0.91 13.06
C ARG A 35 2.26 -0.41 11.64
N VAL A 36 1.60 0.72 11.36
CA VAL A 36 1.64 1.35 10.04
C VAL A 36 3.09 1.55 9.59
N LEU A 37 3.92 2.14 10.44
CA LEU A 37 5.32 2.42 10.11
C LEU A 37 6.17 1.15 9.98
N SER A 38 6.00 0.17 10.87
CA SER A 38 6.77 -1.09 10.80
C SER A 38 6.39 -1.94 9.59
N GLU A 39 5.11 -2.05 9.27
CA GLU A 39 4.63 -2.77 8.08
C GLU A 39 5.06 -2.06 6.79
N SER A 40 5.03 -0.72 6.77
CA SER A 40 5.53 0.06 5.64
C SER A 40 7.05 -0.02 5.48
N PHE A 41 7.80 -0.04 6.58
CA PHE A 41 9.24 -0.26 6.54
C PHE A 41 9.59 -1.67 6.00
N PHE A 42 8.84 -2.69 6.41
CA PHE A 42 8.99 -4.04 5.86
C PHE A 42 8.71 -4.05 4.35
N PHE A 43 7.64 -3.39 3.92
CA PHE A 43 7.29 -3.28 2.51
C PHE A 43 8.36 -2.52 1.71
N LEU A 44 8.82 -1.37 2.22
CA LEU A 44 9.92 -0.59 1.64
C LEU A 44 11.20 -1.42 1.47
N SER A 45 11.57 -2.16 2.53
CA SER A 45 12.74 -3.03 2.51
C SER A 45 12.62 -4.13 1.45
N ALA A 46 11.44 -4.75 1.34
CA ALA A 46 11.20 -5.78 0.33
C ALA A 46 11.32 -5.22 -1.10
N GLN A 47 10.81 -4.00 -1.34
CA GLN A 47 10.92 -3.33 -2.63
C GLN A 47 12.38 -3.00 -2.97
N HIS A 48 13.15 -2.41 -2.03
CA HIS A 48 14.57 -2.12 -2.25
C HIS A 48 15.41 -3.38 -2.47
N LEU A 49 15.14 -4.45 -1.71
CA LEU A 49 15.78 -5.73 -1.94
C LEU A 49 15.45 -6.30 -3.34
N GLY A 50 14.23 -6.11 -3.81
CA GLY A 50 13.84 -6.44 -5.17
C GLY A 50 14.62 -5.65 -6.21
N ASN A 51 14.73 -4.33 -6.07
CA ASN A 51 15.51 -3.48 -6.96
C ASN A 51 16.99 -3.90 -6.96
N ILE A 52 17.60 -4.06 -5.79
CA ILE A 52 18.99 -4.51 -5.67
C ILE A 52 19.21 -5.89 -6.33
N ALA A 53 18.26 -6.80 -6.20
CA ALA A 53 18.38 -8.14 -6.76
C ALA A 53 18.23 -8.17 -8.29
N LEU A 54 17.35 -7.34 -8.84
CA LEU A 54 16.94 -7.40 -10.25
C LEU A 54 17.66 -6.37 -11.12
N ASP A 55 18.10 -5.25 -10.56
CA ASP A 55 18.74 -4.16 -11.29
C ASP A 55 20.25 -4.10 -11.03
N SER A 56 21.04 -4.21 -12.11
CA SER A 56 22.49 -4.13 -12.04
C SER A 56 22.98 -2.72 -11.72
N ASP A 57 22.29 -1.69 -12.23
CA ASP A 57 22.68 -0.31 -12.06
C ASP A 57 22.55 0.15 -10.61
N THR A 58 21.49 -0.29 -9.95
CA THR A 58 21.30 -0.11 -8.49
C THR A 58 22.45 -0.77 -7.70
N ARG A 59 22.84 -2.00 -8.07
CA ARG A 59 23.98 -2.66 -7.40
C ARG A 59 25.30 -1.91 -7.60
N ASP A 60 25.54 -1.45 -8.81
CA ASP A 60 26.74 -0.66 -9.13
C ASP A 60 26.77 0.66 -8.36
N ALA A 61 25.65 1.37 -8.27
CA ALA A 61 25.54 2.58 -7.48
C ALA A 61 25.85 2.33 -5.99
N LEU A 62 25.30 1.25 -5.41
CA LEU A 62 25.55 0.90 -4.01
C LEU A 62 27.01 0.45 -3.73
N THR A 63 27.71 -0.13 -4.73
CA THR A 63 29.08 -0.63 -4.54
C THR A 63 30.15 0.38 -4.85
N HIS A 64 29.91 1.30 -5.77
CA HIS A 64 30.88 2.29 -6.24
C HIS A 64 30.51 3.72 -5.84
N GLY A 65 29.23 3.99 -5.57
CA GLY A 65 28.73 5.30 -5.16
C GLY A 65 28.83 5.52 -3.65
N SER A 66 28.30 6.67 -3.23
CA SER A 66 28.20 7.06 -1.82
C SER A 66 26.74 7.18 -1.43
N PHE A 67 26.21 6.26 -0.62
CA PHE A 67 24.80 6.21 -0.22
C PHE A 67 24.24 7.60 0.18
N TRP A 68 24.87 8.29 1.10
CA TRP A 68 24.43 9.63 1.53
C TRP A 68 24.82 10.74 0.54
N GLY A 69 25.93 10.57 -0.18
CA GLY A 69 26.33 11.48 -1.24
C GLY A 69 25.37 11.43 -2.41
N ASP A 70 25.00 10.24 -2.86
CA ASP A 70 24.05 10.03 -3.95
C ASP A 70 22.65 10.51 -3.57
N TYR A 71 22.22 10.25 -2.33
CA TYR A 71 20.96 10.79 -1.80
C TYR A 71 20.92 12.32 -1.87
N ALA A 72 21.93 12.97 -1.29
CA ALA A 72 22.00 14.45 -1.28
C ALA A 72 22.06 15.02 -2.70
N TYR A 73 22.90 14.44 -3.54
CA TYR A 73 23.06 14.85 -4.93
C TYR A 73 21.78 14.66 -5.74
N CYS A 74 21.08 13.53 -5.58
CA CYS A 74 19.81 13.26 -6.25
C CYS A 74 18.73 14.27 -5.83
N VAL A 75 18.59 14.53 -4.53
CA VAL A 75 17.57 15.48 -4.01
C VAL A 75 17.85 16.90 -4.51
N GLU A 76 19.13 17.31 -4.56
CA GLU A 76 19.54 18.63 -5.07
C GLU A 76 19.23 18.79 -6.57
N HIS A 77 19.47 17.73 -7.36
CA HIS A 77 19.32 17.75 -8.82
C HIS A 77 18.00 17.14 -9.30
N TYR A 78 17.04 16.90 -8.41
CA TYR A 78 15.76 16.33 -8.74
C TYR A 78 14.96 17.21 -9.71
N ARG A 79 14.43 16.63 -10.80
CA ARG A 79 13.72 17.37 -11.86
C ARG A 79 12.25 17.62 -11.52
N TRP A 80 12.00 18.51 -10.57
CA TRP A 80 10.66 18.86 -10.09
C TRP A 80 9.71 19.42 -11.16
N SER A 81 10.24 19.95 -12.26
CA SER A 81 9.45 20.46 -13.39
C SER A 81 9.15 19.41 -14.45
N ARG A 82 9.80 18.25 -14.40
CA ARG A 82 9.58 17.15 -15.34
C ARG A 82 8.45 16.25 -14.83
N TRP A 83 7.48 15.96 -15.71
CA TRP A 83 6.39 15.05 -15.33
C TRP A 83 6.89 13.60 -15.32
N LYS A 84 7.39 13.12 -16.45
CA LYS A 84 7.79 11.74 -16.64
C LYS A 84 9.18 11.45 -16.03
N ASP A 85 9.36 10.29 -15.40
CA ASP A 85 10.64 9.80 -14.84
C ASP A 85 11.24 8.80 -15.76
N ASP A 86 11.20 8.31 -16.71
CA ASP A 86 11.82 7.32 -17.59
C ASP A 86 11.55 5.85 -17.21
N ASP A 87 10.73 5.61 -16.22
CA ASP A 87 10.26 4.27 -15.90
C ASP A 87 9.40 3.69 -17.04
N PRO A 88 9.43 2.37 -17.26
CA PRO A 88 8.56 1.72 -18.22
C PRO A 88 7.08 1.90 -17.87
N PHE A 89 6.21 2.03 -18.89
CA PHE A 89 4.76 2.20 -18.71
C PHE A 89 4.13 1.23 -17.68
N GLY A 90 4.58 -0.02 -17.66
CA GLY A 90 4.07 -1.03 -16.71
C GLY A 90 4.43 -0.72 -15.26
N VAL A 91 5.58 -0.10 -15.01
CA VAL A 91 6.00 0.36 -13.68
C VAL A 91 5.14 1.56 -13.28
N ASP A 92 5.07 2.59 -14.12
CA ASP A 92 4.36 3.82 -13.85
C ASP A 92 2.86 3.63 -13.61
N TYR A 93 2.18 2.90 -14.50
CA TYR A 93 0.71 2.87 -14.54
C TYR A 93 0.10 1.57 -13.99
N ILE A 94 0.92 0.59 -13.60
CA ILE A 94 0.47 -0.64 -12.92
C ILE A 94 1.21 -0.81 -11.59
N GLY A 95 2.54 -0.75 -11.60
CA GLY A 95 3.38 -0.95 -10.44
C GLY A 95 3.12 0.10 -9.35
N HIS A 96 3.20 1.39 -9.69
CA HIS A 96 2.98 2.48 -8.75
C HIS A 96 1.54 2.55 -8.20
N PRO A 97 0.46 2.40 -9.01
CA PRO A 97 -0.89 2.22 -8.46
C PRO A 97 -1.01 1.04 -7.50
N MET A 98 -0.41 -0.10 -7.83
CA MET A 98 -0.43 -1.26 -6.95
C MET A 98 0.33 -1.00 -5.64
N MET A 99 1.50 -0.33 -5.69
CA MET A 99 2.22 0.12 -4.51
C MET A 99 1.36 1.04 -3.65
N GLY A 100 0.66 1.99 -4.27
CA GLY A 100 -0.30 2.88 -3.61
C GLY A 100 -1.44 2.10 -2.93
N ALA A 101 -1.97 1.06 -3.59
CA ALA A 101 -3.02 0.20 -3.01
C ALA A 101 -2.50 -0.61 -1.82
N VAL A 102 -1.25 -1.11 -1.86
CA VAL A 102 -0.62 -1.79 -0.71
C VAL A 102 -0.50 -0.84 0.48
N THR A 103 0.02 0.37 0.28
CA THR A 103 0.21 1.35 1.36
C THR A 103 -1.11 1.88 1.92
N ASN A 104 -2.13 2.08 1.07
CA ASN A 104 -3.49 2.34 1.51
C ASN A 104 -4.00 1.21 2.42
N SER A 105 -3.84 -0.04 2.00
CA SER A 105 -4.28 -1.22 2.76
C SER A 105 -3.51 -1.39 4.07
N ILE A 106 -2.20 -1.09 4.11
CA ILE A 106 -1.41 -1.04 5.35
C ILE A 106 -1.99 -0.02 6.33
N TYR A 107 -2.32 1.19 5.87
CA TYR A 107 -2.95 2.18 6.73
C TYR A 107 -4.31 1.71 7.25
N GLU A 108 -5.18 1.23 6.36
CA GLU A 108 -6.55 0.82 6.67
C GLU A 108 -6.63 -0.37 7.63
N GLN A 109 -5.77 -1.38 7.47
CA GLN A 109 -5.75 -2.54 8.36
C GLN A 109 -5.28 -2.20 9.79
N ASN A 110 -4.63 -1.06 9.97
CA ASN A 110 -4.17 -0.54 11.25
C ASN A 110 -5.06 0.58 11.81
N ASP A 111 -6.12 0.98 11.08
CA ASP A 111 -7.19 1.84 11.59
C ASP A 111 -8.38 0.98 12.05
N PRO A 112 -8.69 0.93 13.37
CA PRO A 112 -9.83 0.16 13.89
C PRO A 112 -11.17 0.55 13.28
N LYS A 113 -11.28 1.77 12.72
CA LYS A 113 -12.49 2.27 12.08
C LYS A 113 -12.63 1.83 10.62
N GLN A 114 -11.54 1.39 9.99
CA GLN A 114 -11.49 1.09 8.56
C GLN A 114 -11.25 -0.39 8.26
N ARG A 115 -10.45 -1.09 9.07
CA ARG A 115 -9.92 -2.44 8.79
C ARG A 115 -10.96 -3.50 8.42
N ALA A 116 -12.20 -3.35 8.89
CA ALA A 116 -13.30 -4.26 8.60
C ALA A 116 -14.39 -3.62 7.73
N LEU A 117 -14.11 -2.45 7.15
CA LEU A 117 -15.06 -1.73 6.33
C LEU A 117 -15.00 -2.28 4.90
N MET A 118 -16.11 -2.84 4.46
CA MET A 118 -16.31 -3.23 3.06
C MET A 118 -16.72 -2.02 2.23
N TYR A 119 -16.61 -2.14 0.90
CA TYR A 119 -17.11 -1.10 0.00
C TYR A 119 -18.55 -0.69 0.36
N GLU A 120 -18.74 0.60 0.54
CA GLU A 120 -20.07 1.23 0.69
C GLU A 120 -20.01 2.66 0.16
N ASN A 121 -21.06 3.10 -0.51
CA ASN A 121 -21.12 4.50 -0.95
C ASN A 121 -21.56 5.41 0.21
N SER A 122 -20.66 5.66 1.15
CA SER A 122 -20.91 6.47 2.34
C SER A 122 -19.77 7.48 2.55
N ARG A 123 -20.08 8.62 3.18
CA ARG A 123 -19.07 9.62 3.58
C ARG A 123 -17.96 8.98 4.43
N ARG A 124 -18.31 8.03 5.30
CA ARG A 124 -17.36 7.33 6.15
C ARG A 124 -16.34 6.54 5.33
N TYR A 125 -16.80 5.78 4.35
CA TYR A 125 -15.97 4.99 3.45
C TYR A 125 -14.99 5.90 2.72
N TRP A 126 -15.49 6.92 2.02
CA TRP A 126 -14.65 7.82 1.22
C TRP A 126 -13.66 8.62 2.07
N MET A 127 -14.07 9.09 3.25
CA MET A 127 -13.13 9.77 4.16
C MET A 127 -12.03 8.82 4.69
N GLY A 128 -12.34 7.53 4.86
CA GLY A 128 -11.35 6.52 5.20
C GLY A 128 -10.33 6.33 4.08
N ARG A 129 -10.81 6.17 2.84
CA ARG A 129 -9.98 6.01 1.65
C ARG A 129 -9.11 7.25 1.39
N LEU A 130 -9.64 8.46 1.55
CA LEU A 130 -8.86 9.68 1.40
C LEU A 130 -7.74 9.81 2.44
N ARG A 131 -7.95 9.38 3.69
CA ARG A 131 -6.88 9.36 4.70
C ARG A 131 -5.80 8.36 4.36
N ALA A 132 -6.17 7.18 3.88
CA ALA A 132 -5.22 6.17 3.41
C ALA A 132 -4.43 6.70 2.20
N THR A 133 -5.10 7.37 1.25
CA THR A 133 -4.46 8.01 0.09
C THR A 133 -3.47 9.11 0.51
N ALA A 134 -3.81 9.92 1.50
CA ALA A 134 -2.87 10.91 2.04
C ALA A 134 -1.63 10.25 2.66
N TYR A 135 -1.82 9.11 3.34
CA TYR A 135 -0.70 8.30 3.82
C TYR A 135 0.13 7.72 2.67
N SER A 136 -0.52 7.19 1.64
CA SER A 136 0.15 6.68 0.42
C SER A 136 0.96 7.77 -0.30
N ALA A 137 0.46 9.00 -0.34
CA ALA A 137 1.22 10.13 -0.88
C ALA A 137 2.49 10.42 -0.07
N ALA A 138 2.42 10.37 1.27
CA ALA A 138 3.60 10.50 2.12
C ALA A 138 4.59 9.34 1.92
N TYR A 139 4.08 8.12 1.74
CA TYR A 139 4.93 6.97 1.43
C TYR A 139 5.59 7.10 0.05
N SER A 140 4.86 7.56 -0.97
CA SER A 140 5.43 7.81 -2.31
C SER A 140 6.54 8.86 -2.25
N ALA A 141 6.37 9.92 -1.47
CA ALA A 141 7.41 10.91 -1.25
C ALA A 141 8.64 10.29 -0.54
N GLN A 142 8.43 9.45 0.48
CA GLN A 142 9.51 8.71 1.14
C GLN A 142 10.21 7.76 0.15
N TRP A 143 9.46 7.09 -0.71
CA TRP A 143 10.00 6.17 -1.73
C TRP A 143 10.91 6.90 -2.72
N LYS A 144 10.50 8.05 -3.23
CA LYS A 144 11.27 8.81 -4.25
C LYS A 144 12.41 9.63 -3.67
N VAL A 145 12.19 10.38 -2.60
CA VAL A 145 13.13 11.39 -2.09
C VAL A 145 13.40 11.33 -0.59
N GLY A 146 12.93 10.31 0.11
CA GLY A 146 13.21 10.13 1.53
C GLY A 146 14.63 9.59 1.79
N PRO A 147 15.06 9.55 3.07
CA PRO A 147 16.41 9.10 3.43
C PRO A 147 16.73 7.63 3.07
N LEU A 148 15.70 6.79 2.96
CA LEU A 148 15.78 5.40 2.51
C LEU A 148 14.91 5.26 1.27
N SER A 149 15.34 5.79 0.14
CA SER A 149 14.56 5.91 -1.08
C SER A 149 15.33 5.42 -2.30
N GLU A 150 14.71 5.43 -3.46
CA GLU A 150 15.37 5.23 -4.74
C GLU A 150 16.56 6.18 -4.91
N ALA A 151 16.43 7.42 -4.43
CA ALA A 151 17.51 8.40 -4.44
C ALA A 151 18.76 7.92 -3.67
N SER A 152 18.56 7.24 -2.54
CA SER A 152 19.69 6.79 -1.71
C SER A 152 20.31 5.47 -2.17
N ILE A 153 19.59 4.66 -2.92
CA ILE A 153 20.10 3.40 -3.49
C ILE A 153 20.59 3.55 -4.94
N GLY A 154 20.55 4.77 -5.49
CA GLY A 154 21.02 5.05 -6.85
C GLY A 154 20.07 4.60 -7.97
N ASN A 155 18.82 4.30 -7.66
CA ASN A 155 17.81 3.81 -8.63
C ASN A 155 17.06 4.96 -9.35
N THR A 156 17.68 6.09 -9.52
CA THR A 156 17.10 7.27 -10.21
C THR A 156 17.93 7.73 -11.39
N GLY A 157 18.96 6.94 -11.74
CA GLY A 157 19.96 7.32 -12.75
C GLY A 157 20.83 8.51 -12.35
N ILE A 158 20.68 9.06 -11.12
CA ILE A 158 21.54 10.12 -10.58
C ILE A 158 22.41 9.53 -9.48
N ASN A 159 23.73 9.62 -9.67
CA ASN A 159 24.71 9.20 -8.67
C ASN A 159 25.95 10.07 -8.73
N THR A 160 26.84 9.92 -7.75
CA THR A 160 28.08 10.73 -7.63
C THR A 160 29.24 10.13 -8.42
N TYR A 161 29.11 8.98 -9.04
CA TYR A 161 30.14 8.37 -9.84
C TYR A 161 29.76 8.32 -11.33
N TYR A 162 30.77 8.50 -12.19
CA TYR A 162 30.59 8.48 -13.64
C TYR A 162 30.48 7.04 -14.17
N ARG A 163 29.50 6.79 -15.03
CA ARG A 163 29.30 5.53 -15.73
C ARG A 163 29.98 5.57 -17.11
N PRO A 164 31.21 5.04 -17.27
CA PRO A 164 31.92 5.09 -18.55
C PRO A 164 31.28 4.22 -19.64
N ASP A 165 30.53 3.19 -19.27
CA ASP A 165 29.84 2.27 -20.19
C ASP A 165 28.71 2.96 -20.98
N ILE A 166 28.06 3.98 -20.41
CA ILE A 166 27.04 4.77 -21.08
C ILE A 166 27.50 6.16 -21.48
N GLY A 167 28.70 6.52 -21.13
CA GLY A 167 29.34 7.80 -21.53
C GLY A 167 28.69 9.06 -20.96
N ARG A 168 27.79 8.97 -19.99
CA ARG A 168 27.03 10.10 -19.43
C ARG A 168 26.46 9.80 -18.05
N TYR A 169 26.15 10.88 -17.34
CA TYR A 169 25.22 10.82 -16.20
C TYR A 169 23.79 10.84 -16.75
N THR A 170 22.95 9.95 -16.27
CA THR A 170 21.54 9.98 -16.53
C THR A 170 20.81 10.64 -15.38
N ASN A 171 19.65 11.22 -15.65
CA ASN A 171 18.75 11.75 -14.62
C ASN A 171 17.33 11.36 -15.01
N GLU A 172 16.82 10.33 -14.36
CA GLU A 172 15.53 9.69 -14.64
C GLU A 172 14.43 10.16 -13.69
N THR A 173 14.67 11.22 -12.92
CA THR A 173 13.71 11.74 -11.96
C THR A 173 12.57 12.50 -12.63
N GLY A 174 11.38 12.41 -12.03
CA GLY A 174 10.16 13.09 -12.46
C GLY A 174 9.11 13.14 -11.36
N MET A 175 8.02 13.87 -11.61
CA MET A 175 6.98 14.16 -10.64
C MET A 175 5.80 13.17 -10.66
N GLN A 176 5.72 12.32 -11.70
CA GLN A 176 4.48 11.58 -11.95
C GLN A 176 4.11 10.63 -10.81
N ASP A 177 5.08 9.99 -10.17
CA ASP A 177 4.82 9.00 -9.12
C ASP A 177 4.26 9.59 -7.83
N PHE A 178 4.56 10.86 -7.55
CA PHE A 178 3.94 11.55 -6.43
C PHE A 178 2.40 11.66 -6.59
N PHE A 179 1.89 11.54 -7.81
CA PHE A 179 0.48 11.60 -8.14
C PHE A 179 -0.10 10.24 -8.54
N ILE A 180 0.60 9.51 -9.41
CA ILE A 180 0.11 8.22 -9.92
C ILE A 180 0.02 7.18 -8.80
N THR A 181 0.99 7.12 -7.91
CA THR A 181 0.96 6.20 -6.78
C THR A 181 -0.25 6.41 -5.87
N PRO A 182 -0.50 7.60 -5.29
CA PRO A 182 -1.63 7.76 -4.38
C PRO A 182 -2.99 7.75 -5.10
N ILE A 183 -3.12 8.41 -6.26
CA ILE A 183 -4.40 8.51 -6.97
C ILE A 183 -4.74 7.17 -7.63
N GLY A 184 -3.81 6.58 -8.34
CA GLY A 184 -3.96 5.25 -8.92
C GLY A 184 -4.17 4.18 -7.84
N GLY A 185 -3.46 4.30 -6.72
CA GLY A 185 -3.62 3.45 -5.55
C GLY A 185 -5.02 3.54 -4.92
N LEU A 186 -5.62 4.74 -4.88
CA LEU A 186 -7.01 4.90 -4.46
C LEU A 186 -7.96 4.16 -5.39
N ALA A 187 -7.83 4.37 -6.71
CA ALA A 187 -8.69 3.71 -7.69
C ALA A 187 -8.55 2.19 -7.63
N TRP A 188 -7.33 1.68 -7.52
CA TRP A 188 -7.03 0.26 -7.37
C TRP A 188 -7.64 -0.32 -6.10
N ASN A 189 -7.45 0.34 -4.96
CA ASN A 189 -7.96 -0.09 -3.66
C ASN A 189 -9.51 -0.15 -3.66
N VAL A 190 -10.18 0.86 -4.24
CA VAL A 190 -11.65 0.85 -4.42
C VAL A 190 -12.09 -0.31 -5.31
N GLY A 191 -11.37 -0.59 -6.39
CA GLY A 191 -11.63 -1.75 -7.25
C GLY A 191 -11.51 -3.08 -6.48
N GLU A 192 -10.46 -3.25 -5.68
CA GLU A 192 -10.29 -4.41 -4.79
C GLU A 192 -11.41 -4.53 -3.75
N ASP A 193 -11.88 -3.40 -3.20
CA ASP A 193 -13.00 -3.40 -2.25
C ASP A 193 -14.31 -3.88 -2.89
N VAL A 194 -14.54 -3.48 -4.14
CA VAL A 194 -15.72 -3.92 -4.91
C VAL A 194 -15.63 -5.42 -5.20
N ILE A 195 -14.49 -5.89 -5.70
CA ILE A 195 -14.23 -7.32 -5.94
C ILE A 195 -14.40 -8.11 -4.64
N ASP A 196 -13.84 -7.62 -3.56
CA ASP A 196 -13.86 -8.26 -2.25
C ASP A 196 -15.31 -8.39 -1.72
N ARG A 197 -16.10 -7.31 -1.84
CA ARG A 197 -17.50 -7.28 -1.40
C ARG A 197 -18.41 -8.20 -2.22
N TYR A 198 -18.35 -8.11 -3.54
CA TYR A 198 -19.35 -8.74 -4.40
C TYR A 198 -18.98 -10.13 -4.90
N ILE A 199 -17.69 -10.44 -4.94
CA ILE A 199 -17.16 -11.70 -5.48
C ILE A 199 -16.51 -12.53 -4.37
N LEU A 200 -15.42 -12.02 -3.76
CA LEU A 200 -14.59 -12.83 -2.88
C LEU A 200 -15.25 -13.17 -1.55
N SER A 201 -16.13 -12.31 -1.03
CA SER A 201 -16.91 -12.61 0.16
C SER A 201 -17.74 -13.89 -0.03
N ARG A 202 -18.36 -14.07 -1.21
CA ARG A 202 -19.13 -15.28 -1.55
C ARG A 202 -18.25 -16.53 -1.65
N VAL A 203 -17.09 -16.39 -2.32
CA VAL A 203 -16.11 -17.49 -2.44
C VAL A 203 -15.66 -17.94 -1.04
N ARG A 204 -15.29 -17.01 -0.16
CA ARG A 204 -14.83 -17.33 1.19
C ARG A 204 -15.91 -17.99 2.06
N HIS A 205 -17.16 -17.59 1.92
CA HIS A 205 -18.26 -18.26 2.64
C HIS A 205 -18.56 -19.66 2.09
N GLY A 206 -18.29 -19.89 0.80
CA GLY A 206 -18.59 -21.16 0.13
C GLY A 206 -17.47 -22.20 0.17
N THR A 207 -16.25 -21.85 0.57
CA THR A 207 -15.13 -22.78 0.53
C THR A 207 -14.20 -22.69 1.74
N ARG A 208 -13.63 -23.84 2.14
CA ARG A 208 -12.52 -23.95 3.09
C ARG A 208 -11.21 -24.37 2.42
N ASN A 209 -11.22 -24.54 1.09
CA ASN A 209 -10.04 -24.93 0.34
C ASN A 209 -9.02 -23.77 0.31
N LYS A 210 -7.89 -23.94 0.99
CA LYS A 210 -6.83 -22.92 1.10
C LYS A 210 -6.23 -22.54 -0.24
N TRP A 211 -6.15 -23.45 -1.17
CA TRP A 211 -5.61 -23.17 -2.52
C TRP A 211 -6.55 -22.28 -3.33
N LEU A 212 -7.85 -22.53 -3.24
CA LEU A 212 -8.85 -21.68 -3.89
C LEU A 212 -8.87 -20.27 -3.26
N LEU A 213 -8.76 -20.19 -1.93
CA LEU A 213 -8.64 -18.92 -1.22
C LEU A 213 -7.36 -18.17 -1.62
N LEU A 214 -6.23 -18.88 -1.73
CA LEU A 214 -4.97 -18.29 -2.19
C LEU A 214 -5.08 -17.80 -3.64
N ALA A 215 -5.62 -18.60 -4.55
CA ALA A 215 -5.86 -18.19 -5.93
C ALA A 215 -6.78 -16.97 -6.00
N SER A 216 -7.84 -16.93 -5.19
CA SER A 216 -8.76 -15.78 -5.14
C SER A 216 -8.08 -14.50 -4.65
N SER A 217 -7.03 -14.61 -3.83
CA SER A 217 -6.29 -13.44 -3.32
C SER A 217 -5.50 -12.70 -4.40
N LEU A 218 -5.23 -13.35 -5.54
CA LEU A 218 -4.60 -12.71 -6.71
C LEU A 218 -5.48 -11.62 -7.35
N SER A 219 -6.80 -11.65 -7.10
CA SER A 219 -7.73 -10.61 -7.56
C SER A 219 -7.67 -9.32 -6.71
N THR A 220 -6.97 -9.36 -5.58
CA THR A 220 -6.82 -8.23 -4.65
C THR A 220 -5.37 -8.15 -4.16
N PRO A 221 -4.40 -7.91 -5.09
CA PRO A 221 -2.97 -7.98 -4.79
C PRO A 221 -2.52 -6.94 -3.75
N GLY A 222 -3.10 -5.74 -3.73
CA GLY A 222 -2.79 -4.70 -2.76
C GLY A 222 -3.11 -5.13 -1.33
N LYS A 223 -4.33 -5.61 -1.09
CA LYS A 223 -4.72 -6.17 0.23
C LYS A 223 -3.93 -7.41 0.59
N SER A 224 -3.65 -8.25 -0.39
CA SER A 224 -2.91 -9.49 -0.18
C SER A 224 -1.47 -9.23 0.24
N ALA A 225 -0.78 -8.30 -0.41
CA ALA A 225 0.56 -7.87 -0.05
C ALA A 225 0.57 -7.19 1.35
N ALA A 226 -0.40 -6.32 1.63
CA ALA A 226 -0.54 -5.70 2.94
C ALA A 226 -0.78 -6.74 4.07
N ASN A 227 -1.45 -7.86 3.80
CA ASN A 227 -1.57 -8.95 4.76
C ASN A 227 -0.22 -9.63 5.03
N VAL A 228 0.61 -9.80 4.00
CA VAL A 228 1.95 -10.39 4.14
C VAL A 228 2.83 -9.51 5.05
N THR A 229 2.74 -8.18 4.94
CA THR A 229 3.54 -7.28 5.80
C THR A 229 3.22 -7.40 7.29
N ARG A 230 2.03 -7.90 7.65
CA ARG A 230 1.64 -8.19 9.04
C ARG A 230 1.63 -9.70 9.36
N PHE A 231 2.31 -10.52 8.55
CA PHE A 231 2.44 -11.97 8.71
C PHE A 231 1.09 -12.71 8.75
N ARG A 232 0.15 -12.28 7.90
CA ARG A 232 -1.14 -12.95 7.69
C ARG A 232 -1.22 -13.60 6.32
N ALA A 233 -2.08 -14.59 6.19
CA ALA A 233 -2.34 -15.21 4.90
C ALA A 233 -2.86 -14.17 3.89
N PRO A 234 -2.46 -14.19 2.61
CA PRO A 234 -2.90 -13.23 1.60
C PRO A 234 -4.42 -13.07 1.51
N TYR A 235 -5.16 -14.14 1.69
CA TYR A 235 -6.64 -14.17 1.65
C TYR A 235 -7.32 -13.76 2.97
N TYR A 236 -6.56 -13.42 4.03
CA TYR A 236 -7.13 -13.01 5.32
C TYR A 236 -7.92 -11.69 5.19
N ARG A 237 -9.06 -11.61 5.90
CA ARG A 237 -9.87 -10.39 5.99
C ARG A 237 -10.37 -10.19 7.41
N ASP A 238 -10.25 -8.97 7.91
CA ASP A 238 -10.64 -8.62 9.28
C ASP A 238 -12.15 -8.70 9.52
N TYR A 239 -12.96 -8.55 8.48
CA TYR A 239 -14.43 -8.66 8.60
C TYR A 239 -14.91 -10.12 8.77
N ASP A 240 -14.14 -11.10 8.33
CA ASP A 240 -14.51 -12.53 8.51
C ASP A 240 -14.57 -12.91 10.01
N LEU A 241 -13.73 -12.31 10.84
CA LEU A 241 -13.75 -12.52 12.30
C LEU A 241 -15.02 -11.98 12.98
N GLN A 242 -15.60 -10.93 12.41
CA GLN A 242 -16.80 -10.31 12.97
C GLN A 242 -18.04 -11.19 12.72
N THR A 243 -18.10 -11.78 11.53
CA THR A 243 -19.17 -12.71 11.17
C THR A 243 -19.12 -13.97 12.04
N ALA A 244 -17.93 -14.50 12.30
CA ALA A 244 -17.75 -15.67 13.19
C ALA A 244 -18.16 -15.36 14.65
N GLY A 245 -17.84 -14.16 15.16
CA GLY A 245 -18.24 -13.74 16.52
C GLY A 245 -19.74 -13.47 16.70
N ALA A 246 -20.45 -13.17 15.60
CA ALA A 246 -21.90 -12.96 15.63
C ALA A 246 -22.70 -14.28 15.61
N LEU A 247 -22.09 -15.38 15.16
CA LEU A 247 -22.71 -16.71 15.12
C LEU A 247 -22.55 -17.51 16.44
N VAL A 248 -21.74 -17.01 17.38
CA VAL A 248 -21.44 -17.67 18.67
C VAL A 248 -22.23 -17.03 19.83
N ARG A 249 -23.05 -16.04 19.55
CA ARG A 249 -24.00 -15.43 20.48
C ARG A 249 -25.43 -15.72 20.03
#